data_8757c3f4632fc5c425b1f02ee7c4bfd2
#
_entry.id   8757c3f4632fc5c425b1f02ee7c4bfd2
#
_cell.length_a   1.000
_cell.length_b   1.000
_cell.length_c   1.000
_cell.angle_alpha   90.00
_cell.angle_beta   90.00
_cell.angle_gamma   90.00
#
_symmetry.space_group_name_H-M   'P 1'
#
loop_
_entity.id
_entity.type
_entity.pdbx_description
1 polymer ?
#
loop_
_entity_poly.entity_id
_entity_poly.type
_entity_poly.pdbx_seq_one_letter_code
_entity_poly.pdbx_strand_id
1 'polypeptide(L)'
;EGQRFRFVGRERAYHGMNIGATSVGGMINNVKAYASVLMPGVVHMRHTHLDEHKFISGQPETGAEIANDLERICTNFGSENIAACIVEPIAGSTGTLVPPVGYLQRLRELCDKHKILLIFDEVLY
;
A
#
# COMPACT_ATOMS: atom_id res chain seq x y z
N GLU A 1 -10.99 -4.68 -21.36
CA GLU A 1 -10.27 -3.42 -21.49
C GLU A 1 -11.09 -2.30 -20.89
N GLY A 2 -10.42 -1.34 -20.19
CA GLY A 2 -11.12 -0.26 -19.52
C GLY A 2 -11.87 -0.68 -18.27
N GLN A 3 -11.58 -1.85 -17.75
CA GLN A 3 -12.26 -2.41 -16.59
C GLN A 3 -11.43 -2.34 -15.29
N ARG A 4 -10.28 -1.70 -15.33
CA ARG A 4 -9.42 -1.57 -14.16
C ARG A 4 -9.95 -0.48 -13.25
N PHE A 5 -10.63 -0.86 -12.18
CA PHE A 5 -11.31 0.06 -11.26
C PHE A 5 -10.78 0.00 -9.84
N ARG A 6 -10.00 -1.03 -9.52
CA ARG A 6 -9.58 -1.27 -8.15
C ARG A 6 -8.26 -0.57 -7.84
N PHE A 7 -8.18 0.03 -6.66
CA PHE A 7 -6.95 0.63 -6.15
C PHE A 7 -6.43 -0.20 -4.98
N VAL A 8 -5.11 -0.36 -4.92
CA VAL A 8 -4.45 -1.03 -3.80
C VAL A 8 -3.70 0.02 -2.99
N GLY A 9 -4.07 0.16 -1.74
CA GLY A 9 -3.36 0.98 -0.76
C GLY A 9 -2.59 0.10 0.20
N ARG A 10 -2.19 0.67 1.33
CA ARG A 10 -1.45 -0.05 2.36
C ARG A 10 -2.04 0.29 3.73
N GLU A 11 -2.13 -0.68 4.62
CA GLU A 11 -2.53 -0.44 6.00
C GLU A 11 -1.65 0.63 6.63
N ARG A 12 -2.24 1.50 7.44
CA ARG A 12 -1.58 2.61 8.14
C ARG A 12 -1.05 3.72 7.24
N ALA A 13 -1.32 3.70 5.95
CA ALA A 13 -0.89 4.76 5.04
C ALA A 13 -1.76 6.00 5.16
N TYR A 14 -1.19 7.16 4.84
CA TYR A 14 -1.91 8.43 4.82
C TYR A 14 -1.66 9.14 3.49
N HIS A 15 -2.73 9.46 2.78
CA HIS A 15 -2.66 10.12 1.47
C HIS A 15 -3.53 11.38 1.40
N GLY A 16 -4.07 11.83 2.52
CA GLY A 16 -4.94 13.01 2.62
C GLY A 16 -6.27 12.70 3.27
N MET A 17 -7.19 13.66 3.27
CA MET A 17 -8.43 13.60 4.05
C MET A 17 -9.70 13.64 3.20
N ASN A 18 -9.64 13.80 1.88
CA ASN A 18 -10.84 13.69 1.06
C ASN A 18 -11.27 12.22 0.93
N ILE A 19 -12.43 11.97 0.32
CA ILE A 19 -13.00 10.62 0.20
C ILE A 19 -12.01 9.69 -0.51
N GLY A 20 -11.43 10.09 -1.63
CA GLY A 20 -10.49 9.26 -2.39
C GLY A 20 -9.22 8.95 -1.60
N ALA A 21 -8.60 9.97 -1.03
CA ALA A 21 -7.37 9.81 -0.27
C ALA A 21 -7.59 8.96 1.00
N THR A 22 -8.68 9.17 1.71
CA THR A 22 -9.02 8.37 2.89
C THR A 22 -9.30 6.91 2.50
N SER A 23 -9.92 6.69 1.34
CA SER A 23 -10.23 5.35 0.85
C SER A 23 -8.97 4.53 0.56
N VAL A 24 -7.96 5.12 -0.10
CA VAL A 24 -6.71 4.43 -0.39
C VAL A 24 -5.76 4.44 0.81
N GLY A 25 -5.94 5.34 1.77
CA GLY A 25 -5.21 5.33 3.03
C GLY A 25 -5.64 4.18 3.92
N GLY A 26 -4.89 3.95 4.99
CA GLY A 26 -5.13 2.84 5.90
C GLY A 26 -4.97 3.20 7.37
N MET A 27 -5.01 4.48 7.72
CA MET A 27 -5.00 4.90 9.12
C MET A 27 -6.30 4.46 9.80
N ILE A 28 -6.18 3.65 10.83
CA ILE A 28 -7.30 2.95 11.47
C ILE A 28 -8.41 3.92 11.89
N ASN A 29 -8.06 5.03 12.54
CA ASN A 29 -9.04 6.00 13.02
C ASN A 29 -9.82 6.65 11.87
N ASN A 30 -9.13 6.99 10.78
CA ASN A 30 -9.77 7.61 9.62
C ASN A 30 -10.69 6.63 8.90
N VAL A 31 -10.24 5.39 8.71
CA VAL A 31 -11.02 4.35 8.07
C VAL A 31 -12.30 4.06 8.86
N LYS A 32 -12.19 3.95 10.18
CA LYS A 32 -13.36 3.70 11.05
C LYS A 32 -14.33 4.88 11.05
N ALA A 33 -13.82 6.10 11.12
CA ALA A 33 -14.66 7.30 11.20
C ALA A 33 -15.48 7.52 9.92
N TYR A 34 -14.94 7.19 8.75
CA TYR A 34 -15.57 7.46 7.46
C TYR A 34 -15.97 6.20 6.70
N ALA A 35 -16.07 5.07 7.38
CA ALA A 35 -16.32 3.76 6.75
C ALA A 35 -17.54 3.74 5.81
N SER A 36 -18.60 4.47 6.15
CA SER A 36 -19.83 4.49 5.36
C SER A 36 -19.75 5.27 4.04
N VAL A 37 -18.71 6.09 3.86
CA VAL A 37 -18.57 6.96 2.68
C VAL A 37 -17.32 6.67 1.86
N LEU A 38 -16.53 5.67 2.21
CA LEU A 38 -15.33 5.32 1.48
C LEU A 38 -15.67 4.72 0.11
N MET A 39 -14.77 4.93 -0.85
CA MET A 39 -14.95 4.40 -2.20
C MET A 39 -14.93 2.87 -2.18
N PRO A 40 -15.81 2.20 -2.96
CA PRO A 40 -15.73 0.75 -3.11
C PRO A 40 -14.51 0.36 -3.96
N GLY A 41 -14.10 -0.89 -3.84
CA GLY A 41 -13.05 -1.45 -4.70
C GLY A 41 -11.63 -1.24 -4.22
N VAL A 42 -11.41 -0.57 -3.11
CA VAL A 42 -10.07 -0.41 -2.54
C VAL A 42 -9.71 -1.63 -1.70
N VAL A 43 -8.49 -2.15 -1.90
CA VAL A 43 -7.91 -3.24 -1.11
C VAL A 43 -6.61 -2.75 -0.50
N HIS A 44 -6.27 -3.20 0.70
CA HIS A 44 -5.09 -2.76 1.41
C HIS A 44 -4.09 -3.89 1.59
N MET A 45 -2.84 -3.63 1.22
CA MET A 45 -1.71 -4.51 1.56
C MET A 45 -1.38 -4.39 3.04
N ARG A 46 -0.69 -5.39 3.58
CA ARG A 46 -0.14 -5.32 4.93
C ARG A 46 0.85 -4.17 5.04
N HIS A 47 0.88 -3.54 6.22
CA HIS A 47 1.89 -2.52 6.51
C HIS A 47 3.27 -3.18 6.65
N THR A 48 4.32 -2.34 6.62
CA THR A 48 5.70 -2.81 6.69
C THR A 48 6.25 -2.86 8.11
N HIS A 49 5.50 -2.40 9.10
CA HIS A 49 5.93 -2.37 10.49
C HIS A 49 5.45 -3.63 11.21
N LEU A 50 6.15 -4.74 11.00
CA LEU A 50 5.81 -6.03 11.61
C LEU A 50 6.42 -6.17 12.99
N ASP A 51 5.78 -6.97 13.87
CA ASP A 51 6.29 -7.22 15.22
C ASP A 51 7.71 -7.81 15.21
N GLU A 52 8.02 -8.66 14.27
CA GLU A 52 9.35 -9.24 14.08
C GLU A 52 10.44 -8.19 13.79
N HIS A 53 10.06 -6.99 13.33
CA HIS A 53 10.97 -5.87 13.05
C HIS A 53 10.98 -4.81 14.13
N LYS A 54 10.20 -4.97 15.18
CA LYS A 54 9.92 -3.93 16.17
C LYS A 54 11.16 -3.40 16.89
N PHE A 55 12.15 -4.25 17.11
CA PHE A 55 13.37 -3.89 17.83
C PHE A 55 14.61 -3.86 16.95
N ILE A 56 14.43 -3.94 15.63
CA ILE A 56 15.54 -3.87 14.68
C ILE A 56 15.84 -2.41 14.38
N SER A 57 17.09 -2.01 14.60
CA SER A 57 17.56 -0.68 14.24
C SER A 57 17.88 -0.62 12.76
N GLY A 58 17.42 0.43 12.09
CA GLY A 58 17.68 0.62 10.68
C GLY A 58 16.64 -0.05 9.78
N GLN A 59 17.05 -0.47 8.60
CA GLN A 59 16.17 -1.02 7.58
C GLN A 59 16.12 -2.56 7.66
N PRO A 60 14.93 -3.16 7.91
CA PRO A 60 14.80 -4.63 7.92
C PRO A 60 15.11 -5.24 6.56
N GLU A 61 15.50 -6.53 6.54
CA GLU A 61 15.96 -7.22 5.32
C GLU A 61 14.89 -8.04 4.60
N THR A 62 13.66 -8.14 5.14
CA THR A 62 12.60 -9.02 4.60
C THR A 62 11.59 -8.30 3.71
N GLY A 63 12.04 -7.28 2.97
CA GLY A 63 11.13 -6.43 2.19
C GLY A 63 10.41 -7.14 1.05
N ALA A 64 11.10 -8.03 0.33
CA ALA A 64 10.50 -8.73 -0.79
C ALA A 64 9.32 -9.62 -0.36
N GLU A 65 9.44 -10.28 0.79
CA GLU A 65 8.38 -11.14 1.32
C GLU A 65 7.14 -10.33 1.68
N ILE A 66 7.33 -9.15 2.29
CA ILE A 66 6.21 -8.28 2.65
C ILE A 66 5.54 -7.73 1.40
N ALA A 67 6.33 -7.33 0.39
CA ALA A 67 5.80 -6.83 -0.87
C ALA A 67 4.98 -7.89 -1.63
N ASN A 68 5.26 -9.17 -1.43
CA ASN A 68 4.50 -10.25 -2.04
C ASN A 68 3.03 -10.30 -1.60
N ASP A 69 2.62 -9.50 -0.62
CA ASP A 69 1.22 -9.32 -0.31
C ASP A 69 0.43 -8.76 -1.51
N LEU A 70 1.07 -7.97 -2.35
CA LEU A 70 0.46 -7.52 -3.61
C LEU A 70 0.18 -8.70 -4.55
N GLU A 71 1.06 -9.69 -4.62
CA GLU A 71 0.82 -10.89 -5.43
C GLU A 71 -0.41 -11.65 -4.93
N ARG A 72 -0.59 -11.77 -3.63
CA ARG A 72 -1.78 -12.37 -3.01
C ARG A 72 -3.05 -11.61 -3.44
N ILE A 73 -3.01 -10.29 -3.41
CA ILE A 73 -4.14 -9.45 -3.81
C ILE A 73 -4.44 -9.65 -5.31
N CYS A 74 -3.42 -9.69 -6.15
CA CYS A 74 -3.59 -9.95 -7.58
C CYS A 74 -4.26 -11.30 -7.84
N THR A 75 -3.88 -12.32 -7.09
CA THR A 75 -4.46 -13.67 -7.21
C THR A 75 -5.93 -13.68 -6.77
N ASN A 76 -6.24 -13.02 -5.66
CA ASN A 76 -7.59 -13.07 -5.07
C ASN A 76 -8.59 -12.18 -5.80
N PHE A 77 -8.17 -11.06 -6.36
CA PHE A 77 -9.07 -10.07 -6.94
C PHE A 77 -8.96 -9.95 -8.47
N GLY A 78 -7.96 -10.58 -9.07
CA GLY A 78 -7.70 -10.46 -10.50
C GLY A 78 -6.87 -9.23 -10.83
N SER A 79 -5.63 -9.43 -11.29
CA SER A 79 -4.74 -8.31 -11.61
C SER A 79 -5.31 -7.41 -12.73
N GLU A 80 -6.12 -7.96 -13.61
CA GLU A 80 -6.78 -7.23 -14.69
C GLU A 80 -7.78 -6.19 -14.19
N ASN A 81 -8.21 -6.26 -12.93
CA ASN A 81 -9.13 -5.32 -12.30
C ASN A 81 -8.41 -4.20 -11.56
N ILE A 82 -7.10 -4.30 -11.36
CA ILE A 82 -6.33 -3.37 -10.54
C ILE A 82 -5.73 -2.28 -11.44
N ALA A 83 -6.08 -1.02 -11.16
CA ALA A 83 -5.57 0.13 -11.89
C ALA A 83 -4.21 0.59 -11.37
N ALA A 84 -4.07 0.71 -10.07
CA ALA A 84 -2.88 1.30 -9.46
C ALA A 84 -2.67 0.79 -8.03
N CYS A 85 -1.41 0.84 -7.61
CA CYS A 85 -0.97 0.63 -6.24
C CYS A 85 -0.30 1.91 -5.77
N ILE A 86 -0.74 2.46 -4.64
CA ILE A 86 -0.20 3.69 -4.07
C ILE A 86 0.46 3.42 -2.72
N VAL A 87 1.69 3.88 -2.56
CA VAL A 87 2.44 3.74 -1.32
C VAL A 87 3.26 4.99 -1.04
N GLU A 88 3.51 5.25 0.23
CA GLU A 88 4.52 6.22 0.65
C GLU A 88 5.88 5.50 0.62
N PRO A 89 6.93 6.05 -0.02
CA PRO A 89 8.27 5.43 0.01
C PRO A 89 8.79 5.26 1.43
N ILE A 90 8.52 6.27 2.27
CA ILE A 90 8.73 6.20 3.72
C ILE A 90 7.43 6.68 4.34
N ALA A 91 6.78 5.83 5.14
CA ALA A 91 5.52 6.18 5.77
C ALA A 91 5.77 7.25 6.84
N GLY A 92 5.33 8.48 6.57
CA GLY A 92 5.63 9.64 7.40
C GLY A 92 4.67 9.85 8.55
N SER A 93 3.39 9.95 8.25
CA SER A 93 2.36 10.32 9.23
C SER A 93 2.12 9.27 10.32
N THR A 94 2.51 8.05 10.09
CA THR A 94 2.34 6.94 11.03
C THR A 94 3.63 6.60 11.80
N GLY A 95 4.66 7.45 11.75
CA GLY A 95 5.86 7.29 12.57
C GLY A 95 7.15 7.07 11.81
N THR A 96 7.29 7.61 10.62
CA THR A 96 8.52 7.53 9.82
C THR A 96 8.98 6.07 9.65
N LEU A 97 8.13 5.27 9.01
CA LEU A 97 8.41 3.85 8.78
C LEU A 97 9.22 3.68 7.49
N VAL A 98 10.51 3.40 7.65
CA VAL A 98 11.41 3.11 6.53
C VAL A 98 11.06 1.72 5.97
N PRO A 99 10.89 1.57 4.64
CA PRO A 99 10.55 0.26 4.09
C PRO A 99 11.71 -0.73 4.24
N PRO A 100 11.41 -2.02 4.42
CA PRO A 100 12.43 -3.05 4.45
C PRO A 100 13.21 -3.13 3.14
N VAL A 101 14.44 -3.65 3.19
CA VAL A 101 15.27 -3.85 2.01
C VAL A 101 14.53 -4.72 0.99
N GLY A 102 14.50 -4.28 -0.25
CA GLY A 102 13.87 -5.01 -1.35
C GLY A 102 12.37 -4.78 -1.51
N TYR A 103 11.73 -4.06 -0.57
CA TYR A 103 10.29 -3.83 -0.60
C TYR A 103 9.85 -3.06 -1.85
N LEU A 104 10.42 -1.89 -2.07
CA LEU A 104 10.02 -1.04 -3.21
C LEU A 104 10.41 -1.68 -4.55
N GLN A 105 11.57 -2.31 -4.62
CA GLN A 105 12.01 -3.03 -5.82
C GLN A 105 11.04 -4.15 -6.18
N ARG A 106 10.61 -4.92 -5.18
CA ARG A 106 9.66 -6.01 -5.41
C ARG A 106 8.29 -5.50 -5.83
N LEU A 107 7.82 -4.40 -5.24
CA LEU A 107 6.58 -3.75 -5.70
C LEU A 107 6.68 -3.33 -7.15
N ARG A 108 7.84 -2.76 -7.57
CA ARG A 108 8.04 -2.37 -8.96
C ARG A 108 7.97 -3.58 -9.89
N GLU A 109 8.62 -4.67 -9.54
CA GLU A 109 8.59 -5.90 -10.31
C GLU A 109 7.16 -6.44 -10.46
N LEU A 110 6.41 -6.51 -9.36
CA LEU A 110 5.05 -7.01 -9.37
C LEU A 110 4.10 -6.11 -10.16
N CYS A 111 4.22 -4.81 -10.01
CA CYS A 111 3.41 -3.87 -10.78
C CYS A 111 3.71 -3.95 -12.27
N ASP A 112 4.97 -4.12 -12.65
CA ASP A 112 5.34 -4.32 -14.06
C ASP A 112 4.79 -5.64 -14.59
N LYS A 113 4.91 -6.72 -13.82
CA LYS A 113 4.40 -8.05 -14.18
C LYS A 113 2.90 -8.03 -14.44
N HIS A 114 2.14 -7.35 -13.61
CA HIS A 114 0.68 -7.31 -13.69
C HIS A 114 0.13 -6.08 -14.41
N LYS A 115 1.01 -5.22 -14.95
CA LYS A 115 0.63 -3.98 -15.65
C LYS A 115 -0.20 -3.04 -14.79
N ILE A 116 0.19 -2.90 -13.53
CA ILE A 116 -0.41 -2.02 -12.53
C ILE A 116 0.45 -0.76 -12.42
N LEU A 117 -0.18 0.42 -12.37
CA LEU A 117 0.55 1.67 -12.11
C LEU A 117 1.04 1.66 -10.67
N LEU A 118 2.30 2.04 -10.47
CA LEU A 118 2.86 2.22 -9.14
C LEU A 118 3.00 3.71 -8.86
N ILE A 119 2.35 4.18 -7.80
CA ILE A 119 2.34 5.58 -7.41
C ILE A 119 3.08 5.73 -6.10
N PHE A 120 4.11 6.58 -6.08
CA PHE A 120 4.80 6.96 -4.85
C PHE A 120 4.27 8.30 -4.37
N ASP A 121 3.70 8.32 -3.16
CA ASP A 121 3.30 9.56 -2.50
C ASP A 121 4.52 10.10 -1.74
N GLU A 122 5.15 11.11 -2.31
CA GLU A 122 6.38 11.70 -1.80
C GLU A 122 6.14 13.06 -1.12
N VAL A 123 4.95 13.30 -0.58
CA VAL A 123 4.62 14.59 0.06
C VAL A 123 5.56 14.88 1.24
N LEU A 124 5.92 13.89 2.04
CA LEU A 124 6.84 14.06 3.17
C LEU A 124 8.29 13.69 2.84
N TYR A 125 8.49 12.77 1.99
CA TYR A 125 9.78 12.22 1.61
C TYR A 125 9.82 12.01 0.10
#